data_9d2176047c16e0f1cc62c5454dc7fce2
#
_entry.id   9d2176047c16e0f1cc62c5454dc7fce2
#
_cell.length_a   1.000
_cell.length_b   1.000
_cell.length_c   1.000
_cell.angle_alpha   90.00
_cell.angle_beta   90.00
_cell.angle_gamma   90.00
#
_symmetry.space_group_name_H-M   'P 1'
#
loop_
_entity.id
_entity.type
_entity.pdbx_description
1 polymer ?
#
loop_
_entity_poly.entity_id
_entity_poly.type
_entity_poly.pdbx_seq_one_letter_code
_entity_poly.pdbx_strand_id
1 'polypeptide(L)'
;GLPKAEYSQEIRGVKYNQHPRKTSMTLEKANTITFEKTKQIYQERFANAGDFTFIFTGDIELEKLKPLVETYIASLPTTGIKQEYKDNHVRYAKGTIIRHIEKELTTDKASISVLYTAKLPYSADNKILSAAFCYILRDRYMKSIREEKGGAYSVSVNATEEAVPTDQIAIEVNFDTAPFMADEMLEIVQKEIDDLVKNGPSSSELENAQRYFNKLYKTNISTNAYWQET
;
A
#
# COMPACT_ATOMS: atom_id res chain seq x y z
N GLY A 1 2.27 -18.91 -16.76
CA GLY A 1 1.70 -18.01 -15.75
C GLY A 1 0.52 -17.24 -16.32
N LEU A 2 -0.36 -16.73 -15.48
CA LEU A 2 -1.44 -15.84 -15.95
C LEU A 2 -0.83 -14.48 -16.29
N PRO A 3 -1.16 -13.84 -17.42
CA PRO A 3 -0.60 -12.56 -17.87
C PRO A 3 -0.64 -11.48 -16.80
N LYS A 4 -1.71 -11.42 -16.00
CA LYS A 4 -1.85 -10.47 -14.87
C LYS A 4 -0.81 -10.71 -13.76
N ALA A 5 -0.43 -11.95 -13.47
CA ALA A 5 0.56 -12.27 -12.46
C ALA A 5 1.97 -11.85 -12.90
N GLU A 6 2.30 -12.07 -14.17
CA GLU A 6 3.57 -11.63 -14.76
C GLU A 6 3.67 -10.09 -14.77
N TYR A 7 2.62 -9.40 -15.19
CA TYR A 7 2.53 -7.94 -15.14
C TYR A 7 2.76 -7.40 -13.71
N SER A 8 2.07 -7.96 -12.72
CA SER A 8 2.25 -7.54 -11.32
C SER A 8 3.66 -7.82 -10.79
N GLN A 9 4.30 -8.88 -11.28
CA GLN A 9 5.69 -9.21 -10.93
C GLN A 9 6.67 -8.22 -11.54
N GLU A 10 6.49 -7.84 -12.79
CA GLU A 10 7.33 -6.84 -13.46
C GLU A 10 7.21 -5.48 -12.77
N ILE A 11 6.00 -4.99 -12.50
CA ILE A 11 5.80 -3.74 -11.76
C ILE A 11 6.54 -3.79 -10.42
N ARG A 12 6.38 -4.86 -9.65
CA ARG A 12 7.05 -5.01 -8.36
C ARG A 12 8.57 -5.03 -8.51
N GLY A 13 9.08 -5.70 -9.53
CA GLY A 13 10.50 -5.74 -9.83
C GLY A 13 11.05 -4.34 -10.13
N VAL A 14 10.41 -3.59 -10.99
CA VAL A 14 10.77 -2.21 -11.32
C VAL A 14 10.68 -1.30 -10.10
N LYS A 15 9.56 -1.36 -9.37
CA LYS A 15 9.29 -0.55 -8.19
C LYS A 15 10.40 -0.64 -7.13
N TYR A 16 10.98 -1.83 -6.93
CA TYR A 16 11.97 -2.11 -5.90
C TYR A 16 13.36 -2.48 -6.45
N ASN A 17 13.71 -2.07 -7.67
CA ASN A 17 15.03 -2.32 -8.25
C ASN A 17 15.41 -3.81 -8.30
N GLN A 18 14.46 -4.70 -8.61
CA GLN A 18 14.64 -6.17 -8.61
C GLN A 18 15.15 -6.73 -7.26
N HIS A 19 14.84 -6.04 -6.16
CA HIS A 19 15.33 -6.44 -4.85
C HIS A 19 14.84 -7.86 -4.48
N PRO A 20 15.72 -8.79 -4.04
CA PRO A 20 15.36 -10.21 -3.83
C PRO A 20 14.20 -10.45 -2.86
N ARG A 21 14.02 -9.57 -1.86
CA ARG A 21 12.92 -9.64 -0.89
C ARG A 21 11.57 -9.15 -1.43
N LYS A 22 11.56 -8.52 -2.61
CA LYS A 22 10.35 -7.99 -3.27
C LYS A 22 10.02 -8.72 -4.57
N THR A 23 10.82 -9.72 -4.98
CA THR A 23 10.48 -10.60 -6.11
C THR A 23 9.38 -11.59 -5.72
N SER A 24 8.61 -12.01 -6.69
CA SER A 24 7.56 -13.01 -6.49
C SER A 24 8.15 -14.39 -6.15
N MET A 25 7.34 -15.22 -5.51
CA MET A 25 7.66 -16.63 -5.31
C MET A 25 7.67 -17.33 -6.66
N THR A 26 8.78 -18.02 -6.97
CA THR A 26 8.89 -18.91 -8.14
C THR A 26 8.77 -20.36 -7.69
N LEU A 27 8.47 -21.25 -8.63
CA LEU A 27 8.43 -22.69 -8.35
C LEU A 27 9.78 -23.20 -7.80
N GLU A 28 10.88 -22.70 -8.35
CA GLU A 28 12.23 -23.01 -7.88
C GLU A 28 12.41 -22.60 -6.42
N LYS A 29 12.06 -21.35 -6.07
CA LYS A 29 12.11 -20.87 -4.67
C LYS A 29 11.18 -21.67 -3.76
N ALA A 30 9.97 -21.99 -4.22
CA ALA A 30 9.03 -22.79 -3.45
C ALA A 30 9.59 -24.18 -3.12
N ASN A 31 10.28 -24.81 -4.06
CA ASN A 31 10.90 -26.13 -3.89
C ASN A 31 12.10 -26.12 -2.91
N THR A 32 12.64 -24.95 -2.56
CA THR A 32 13.70 -24.84 -1.54
C THR A 32 13.15 -24.74 -0.11
N ILE A 33 11.83 -24.66 0.06
CA ILE A 33 11.21 -24.57 1.38
C ILE A 33 11.15 -25.96 2.00
N THR A 34 11.77 -26.11 3.17
CA THR A 34 11.73 -27.34 3.96
C THR A 34 11.00 -27.12 5.28
N PHE A 35 10.40 -28.18 5.82
CA PHE A 35 9.74 -28.13 7.12
C PHE A 35 10.71 -27.70 8.23
N GLU A 36 11.93 -28.27 8.24
CA GLU A 36 12.95 -28.00 9.24
C GLU A 36 13.33 -26.53 9.26
N LYS A 37 13.55 -25.93 8.06
CA LYS A 37 13.88 -24.50 7.95
C LYS A 37 12.73 -23.61 8.36
N THR A 38 11.52 -23.97 8.00
CA THR A 38 10.31 -23.24 8.39
C THR A 38 10.13 -23.29 9.91
N LYS A 39 10.28 -24.47 10.53
CA LYS A 39 10.22 -24.66 11.98
C LYS A 39 11.29 -23.84 12.71
N GLN A 40 12.54 -23.88 12.21
CA GLN A 40 13.64 -23.09 12.76
C GLN A 40 13.31 -21.59 12.76
N ILE A 41 12.88 -21.04 11.61
CA ILE A 41 12.53 -19.62 11.48
C ILE A 41 11.38 -19.26 12.41
N TYR A 42 10.36 -20.12 12.50
CA TYR A 42 9.24 -19.91 13.42
C TYR A 42 9.72 -19.82 14.87
N GLN A 43 10.53 -20.77 15.31
CA GLN A 43 11.08 -20.78 16.67
C GLN A 43 11.93 -19.54 16.95
N GLU A 44 12.82 -19.16 16.02
CA GLU A 44 13.66 -17.97 16.14
C GLU A 44 12.84 -16.68 16.28
N ARG A 45 11.67 -16.58 15.61
CA ARG A 45 10.86 -15.36 15.58
C ARG A 45 9.79 -15.29 16.67
N PHE A 46 9.33 -16.43 17.15
CA PHE A 46 8.19 -16.50 18.08
C PHE A 46 8.55 -17.04 19.47
N ALA A 47 9.82 -17.40 19.74
CA ALA A 47 10.22 -17.94 21.03
C ALA A 47 10.33 -16.88 22.16
N ASN A 48 10.32 -15.60 21.80
CA ASN A 48 10.47 -14.50 22.77
C ASN A 48 9.23 -13.62 22.78
N ALA A 49 8.29 -13.90 23.65
CA ALA A 49 7.07 -13.09 23.80
C ALA A 49 7.35 -11.66 24.31
N GLY A 50 8.52 -11.40 24.88
CA GLY A 50 8.93 -10.07 25.32
C GLY A 50 9.14 -9.06 24.19
N ASP A 51 9.24 -9.54 22.93
CA ASP A 51 9.31 -8.68 21.73
C ASP A 51 7.95 -8.35 21.12
N PHE A 52 6.87 -8.94 21.64
CA PHE A 52 5.54 -8.76 21.07
C PHE A 52 4.78 -7.66 21.78
N THR A 53 3.97 -6.95 20.99
CA THR A 53 2.92 -6.07 21.50
C THR A 53 1.58 -6.74 21.24
N PHE A 54 0.81 -6.99 22.29
CA PHE A 54 -0.52 -7.57 22.22
C PHE A 54 -1.56 -6.46 22.32
N ILE A 55 -2.39 -6.31 21.31
CA ILE A 55 -3.43 -5.29 21.22
C ILE A 55 -4.79 -5.98 21.25
N PHE A 56 -5.63 -5.60 22.22
CA PHE A 56 -6.99 -6.11 22.36
C PHE A 56 -7.97 -4.97 22.10
N THR A 57 -8.91 -5.20 21.17
CA THR A 57 -9.97 -4.24 20.84
C THR A 57 -11.32 -4.92 20.89
N GLY A 58 -12.32 -4.24 21.42
CA GLY A 58 -13.68 -4.78 21.52
C GLY A 58 -14.40 -4.33 22.80
N ASP A 59 -15.52 -4.96 23.08
CA ASP A 59 -16.25 -4.80 24.35
C ASP A 59 -15.54 -5.60 25.44
N ILE A 60 -14.59 -4.95 26.13
CA ILE A 60 -13.67 -5.60 27.07
C ILE A 60 -13.88 -5.09 28.48
N GLU A 61 -14.18 -6.00 29.40
CA GLU A 61 -14.13 -5.74 30.82
C GLU A 61 -12.72 -6.06 31.36
N LEU A 62 -11.97 -5.02 31.77
CA LEU A 62 -10.57 -5.17 32.19
C LEU A 62 -10.40 -6.18 33.34
N GLU A 63 -11.30 -6.20 34.30
CA GLU A 63 -11.25 -7.13 35.44
C GLU A 63 -11.39 -8.60 35.02
N LYS A 64 -12.09 -8.87 33.91
CA LYS A 64 -12.19 -10.22 33.33
C LYS A 64 -11.00 -10.55 32.42
N LEU A 65 -10.51 -9.55 31.65
CA LEU A 65 -9.39 -9.76 30.76
C LEU A 65 -8.07 -9.95 31.50
N LYS A 66 -7.81 -9.19 32.56
CA LYS A 66 -6.55 -9.21 33.30
C LYS A 66 -6.09 -10.61 33.71
N PRO A 67 -6.89 -11.43 34.42
CA PRO A 67 -6.46 -12.78 34.81
C PRO A 67 -6.21 -13.69 33.61
N LEU A 68 -6.91 -13.49 32.48
CA LEU A 68 -6.66 -14.24 31.25
C LEU A 68 -5.31 -13.84 30.63
N VAL A 69 -5.00 -12.55 30.58
CA VAL A 69 -3.71 -12.06 30.09
C VAL A 69 -2.57 -12.56 30.99
N GLU A 70 -2.72 -12.51 32.31
CA GLU A 70 -1.74 -13.04 33.25
C GLU A 70 -1.50 -14.54 33.04
N THR A 71 -2.57 -15.32 32.81
CA THR A 71 -2.48 -16.77 32.62
C THR A 71 -1.91 -17.16 31.26
N TYR A 72 -2.34 -16.53 30.17
CA TYR A 72 -2.07 -17.02 28.83
C TYR A 72 -1.02 -16.18 28.06
N ILE A 73 -0.83 -14.92 28.43
CA ILE A 73 0.13 -14.02 27.72
C ILE A 73 1.36 -13.79 28.60
N ALA A 74 1.18 -13.37 29.85
CA ALA A 74 2.31 -13.07 30.73
C ALA A 74 3.12 -14.33 31.12
N SER A 75 2.54 -15.51 30.98
CA SER A 75 3.23 -16.80 31.19
C SER A 75 4.03 -17.28 29.98
N LEU A 76 3.93 -16.60 28.82
CA LEU A 76 4.71 -16.98 27.65
C LEU A 76 6.21 -16.81 27.89
N PRO A 77 7.04 -17.69 27.27
CA PRO A 77 8.48 -17.61 27.45
C PRO A 77 9.05 -16.29 26.91
N THR A 78 9.98 -15.73 27.66
CA THR A 78 10.75 -14.57 27.24
C THR A 78 12.24 -14.80 27.46
N THR A 79 13.07 -14.33 26.54
CA THR A 79 14.54 -14.41 26.65
C THR A 79 15.13 -13.15 27.29
N GLY A 80 14.33 -12.10 27.48
CA GLY A 80 14.81 -10.78 27.91
C GLY A 80 15.64 -10.04 26.85
N ILE A 81 15.84 -10.62 25.67
CA ILE A 81 16.59 -10.03 24.56
C ILE A 81 15.61 -9.32 23.64
N LYS A 82 15.76 -8.01 23.47
CA LYS A 82 14.98 -7.24 22.49
C LYS A 82 15.65 -7.33 21.13
N GLN A 83 14.89 -7.73 20.13
CA GLN A 83 15.39 -7.78 18.74
C GLN A 83 15.44 -6.38 18.15
N GLU A 84 16.53 -6.10 17.44
CA GLU A 84 16.67 -4.84 16.70
C GLU A 84 16.23 -5.03 15.24
N TYR A 85 15.69 -3.96 14.68
CA TYR A 85 15.34 -3.91 13.27
C TYR A 85 16.61 -3.93 12.41
N LYS A 86 16.65 -4.85 11.43
CA LYS A 86 17.72 -4.90 10.42
C LYS A 86 17.25 -4.29 9.12
N ASP A 87 17.85 -3.19 8.72
CA ASP A 87 17.62 -2.60 7.39
C ASP A 87 18.21 -3.51 6.30
N ASN A 88 17.34 -4.08 5.49
CA ASN A 88 17.72 -4.93 4.35
C ASN A 88 17.83 -4.14 3.04
N HIS A 89 17.87 -2.83 3.11
CA HIS A 89 18.04 -1.91 1.98
C HIS A 89 16.95 -2.04 0.90
N VAL A 90 15.73 -2.41 1.29
CA VAL A 90 14.56 -2.38 0.40
C VAL A 90 14.17 -0.93 0.18
N ARG A 91 14.31 -0.44 -1.05
CA ARG A 91 14.01 0.94 -1.42
C ARG A 91 13.28 0.99 -2.75
N TYR A 92 12.50 2.04 -2.93
CA TYR A 92 11.95 2.35 -4.25
C TYR A 92 13.06 2.70 -5.24
N ALA A 93 12.84 2.35 -6.50
CA ALA A 93 13.70 2.76 -7.60
C ALA A 93 13.73 4.29 -7.71
N LYS A 94 14.88 4.84 -8.14
CA LYS A 94 15.10 6.28 -8.30
C LYS A 94 15.06 6.68 -9.76
N GLY A 95 14.68 7.93 -10.00
CA GLY A 95 14.63 8.51 -11.35
C GLY A 95 13.37 8.09 -12.11
N THR A 96 13.29 8.52 -13.36
CA THR A 96 12.18 8.18 -14.25
C THR A 96 12.46 6.87 -14.95
N ILE A 97 11.56 5.90 -14.79
CA ILE A 97 11.67 4.57 -15.38
C ILE A 97 10.41 4.29 -16.17
N ILE A 98 10.53 4.03 -17.46
CA ILE A 98 9.45 3.66 -18.35
C ILE A 98 9.63 2.20 -18.74
N ARG A 99 8.56 1.41 -18.69
CA ARG A 99 8.54 0.00 -19.11
C ARG A 99 7.30 -0.26 -19.95
N HIS A 100 7.52 -0.86 -21.09
CA HIS A 100 6.46 -1.41 -21.92
C HIS A 100 6.52 -2.93 -21.85
N ILE A 101 5.40 -3.55 -21.57
CA ILE A 101 5.26 -5.00 -21.43
C ILE A 101 4.16 -5.44 -22.39
N GLU A 102 4.52 -6.20 -23.41
CA GLU A 102 3.60 -6.72 -24.38
C GLU A 102 3.29 -8.19 -24.07
N LYS A 103 2.01 -8.53 -24.08
CA LYS A 103 1.51 -9.90 -23.90
C LYS A 103 0.31 -10.12 -24.81
N GLU A 104 0.23 -11.29 -25.39
CA GLU A 104 -0.98 -11.70 -26.11
C GLU A 104 -2.14 -11.89 -25.14
N LEU A 105 -3.23 -11.19 -25.38
CA LEU A 105 -4.47 -11.25 -24.62
C LEU A 105 -5.63 -11.54 -25.56
N THR A 106 -6.69 -12.11 -25.03
CA THR A 106 -7.94 -12.36 -25.81
C THR A 106 -8.72 -11.08 -26.11
N THR A 107 -8.42 -9.99 -25.41
CA THR A 107 -9.06 -8.68 -25.56
C THR A 107 -7.97 -7.62 -25.59
N ASP A 108 -8.04 -6.70 -26.55
CA ASP A 108 -7.12 -5.56 -26.62
C ASP A 108 -7.30 -4.65 -25.43
N LYS A 109 -6.24 -4.55 -24.61
CA LYS A 109 -6.25 -3.81 -23.37
C LYS A 109 -4.86 -3.34 -23.02
N ALA A 110 -4.74 -2.09 -22.58
CA ALA A 110 -3.58 -1.56 -21.92
C ALA A 110 -3.85 -1.38 -20.42
N SER A 111 -3.02 -2.00 -19.57
CA SER A 111 -3.04 -1.77 -18.13
C SER A 111 -1.91 -0.81 -17.78
N ILE A 112 -2.26 0.32 -17.19
CA ILE A 112 -1.32 1.40 -16.87
C ILE A 112 -1.12 1.48 -15.36
N SER A 113 0.14 1.58 -14.95
CA SER A 113 0.55 1.86 -13.57
C SER A 113 1.56 2.99 -13.55
N VAL A 114 1.20 4.09 -12.90
CA VAL A 114 2.09 5.24 -12.68
C VAL A 114 2.41 5.33 -11.21
N LEU A 115 3.71 5.39 -10.88
CA LEU A 115 4.21 5.42 -9.51
C LEU A 115 5.03 6.68 -9.27
N TYR A 116 4.62 7.48 -8.30
CA TYR A 116 5.39 8.60 -7.77
C TYR A 116 5.92 8.25 -6.40
N THR A 117 7.20 8.50 -6.15
CA THR A 117 7.83 8.22 -4.85
C THR A 117 8.56 9.43 -4.33
N ALA A 118 8.48 9.65 -3.02
CA ALA A 118 9.17 10.74 -2.35
C ALA A 118 9.55 10.37 -0.91
N LYS A 119 10.43 11.18 -0.31
CA LYS A 119 10.61 11.17 1.13
C LYS A 119 9.50 12.01 1.76
N LEU A 120 8.80 11.42 2.73
CA LEU A 120 7.78 12.10 3.53
C LEU A 120 7.85 11.54 4.95
N PRO A 121 8.01 12.40 5.98
CA PRO A 121 7.98 11.95 7.37
C PRO A 121 6.69 11.19 7.68
N TYR A 122 6.81 10.03 8.30
CA TYR A 122 5.67 9.25 8.72
C TYR A 122 4.98 9.93 9.90
N SER A 123 3.77 10.40 9.72
CA SER A 123 2.95 11.04 10.74
C SER A 123 1.46 10.88 10.46
N ALA A 124 0.63 11.03 11.48
CA ALA A 124 -0.83 11.00 11.31
C ALA A 124 -1.31 12.10 10.37
N ASP A 125 -0.74 13.32 10.47
CA ASP A 125 -1.10 14.44 9.61
C ASP A 125 -0.76 14.14 8.15
N ASN A 126 0.44 13.63 7.88
CA ASN A 126 0.85 13.29 6.50
C ASN A 126 0.01 12.14 5.94
N LYS A 127 -0.41 11.16 6.75
CA LYS A 127 -1.37 10.12 6.32
C LYS A 127 -2.73 10.70 5.91
N ILE A 128 -3.24 11.66 6.66
CA ILE A 128 -4.51 12.34 6.34
C ILE A 128 -4.36 13.17 5.06
N LEU A 129 -3.25 13.93 4.94
CA LEU A 129 -2.98 14.76 3.77
C LEU A 129 -2.80 13.93 2.50
N SER A 130 -2.06 12.84 2.55
CA SER A 130 -1.88 11.95 1.39
C SER A 130 -3.18 11.23 1.00
N ALA A 131 -3.99 10.83 1.99
CA ALA A 131 -5.31 10.27 1.72
C ALA A 131 -6.24 11.30 1.05
N ALA A 132 -6.24 12.56 1.52
CA ALA A 132 -7.01 13.65 0.91
C ALA A 132 -6.52 13.98 -0.50
N PHE A 133 -5.22 14.01 -0.72
CA PHE A 133 -4.61 14.19 -2.04
C PHE A 133 -5.06 13.09 -3.01
N CYS A 134 -4.96 11.84 -2.61
CA CYS A 134 -5.40 10.71 -3.44
C CYS A 134 -6.91 10.73 -3.72
N TYR A 135 -7.72 11.14 -2.75
CA TYR A 135 -9.16 11.30 -2.93
C TYR A 135 -9.49 12.35 -4.01
N ILE A 136 -8.88 13.54 -3.91
CA ILE A 136 -9.11 14.64 -4.86
C ILE A 136 -8.61 14.24 -6.25
N LEU A 137 -7.40 13.66 -6.34
CA LEU A 137 -6.82 13.26 -7.61
C LEU A 137 -7.65 12.16 -8.29
N ARG A 138 -8.15 11.20 -7.52
CA ARG A 138 -9.08 10.19 -8.05
C ARG A 138 -10.37 10.80 -8.58
N ASP A 139 -10.96 11.79 -7.89
CA ASP A 139 -12.17 12.47 -8.35
C ASP A 139 -11.91 13.22 -9.66
N ARG A 140 -10.76 13.89 -9.80
CA ARG A 140 -10.33 14.53 -11.05
C ARG A 140 -10.20 13.51 -12.19
N TYR A 141 -9.52 12.40 -11.96
CA TYR A 141 -9.37 11.34 -12.99
C TYR A 141 -10.69 10.67 -13.37
N MET A 142 -11.63 10.55 -12.43
CA MET A 142 -12.95 10.05 -12.73
C MET A 142 -13.70 10.97 -13.71
N LYS A 143 -13.50 12.27 -13.61
CA LYS A 143 -14.08 13.26 -14.53
C LYS A 143 -13.32 13.26 -15.87
N SER A 144 -12.03 13.53 -15.86
CA SER A 144 -11.23 13.74 -17.06
C SER A 144 -11.01 12.46 -17.89
N ILE A 145 -10.73 11.32 -17.25
CA ILE A 145 -10.43 10.05 -17.94
C ILE A 145 -11.71 9.28 -18.27
N ARG A 146 -12.63 9.15 -17.30
CA ARG A 146 -13.82 8.33 -17.47
C ARG A 146 -14.96 9.07 -18.15
N GLU A 147 -15.37 10.23 -17.58
CA GLU A 147 -16.59 10.92 -18.00
C GLU A 147 -16.39 11.70 -19.30
N GLU A 148 -15.27 12.42 -19.43
CA GLU A 148 -15.02 13.28 -20.61
C GLU A 148 -14.46 12.48 -21.80
N LYS A 149 -13.59 11.50 -21.55
CA LYS A 149 -12.90 10.75 -22.60
C LYS A 149 -13.42 9.32 -22.79
N GLY A 150 -14.09 8.76 -21.80
CA GLY A 150 -14.47 7.34 -21.83
C GLY A 150 -13.26 6.40 -21.84
N GLY A 151 -12.10 6.91 -21.42
CA GLY A 151 -10.80 6.24 -21.55
C GLY A 151 -10.60 5.08 -20.59
N ALA A 152 -11.32 5.06 -19.46
CA ALA A 152 -11.22 3.97 -18.49
C ALA A 152 -12.56 3.74 -17.78
N TYR A 153 -12.81 2.50 -17.34
CA TYR A 153 -13.98 2.19 -16.51
C TYR A 153 -13.80 2.71 -15.08
N SER A 154 -12.60 2.57 -14.54
CA SER A 154 -12.25 3.03 -13.20
C SER A 154 -10.78 3.41 -13.11
N VAL A 155 -10.47 4.38 -12.26
CA VAL A 155 -9.11 4.78 -11.93
C VAL A 155 -8.93 4.63 -10.43
N SER A 156 -7.88 3.94 -10.00
CA SER A 156 -7.49 3.85 -8.60
C SER A 156 -6.30 4.77 -8.33
N VAL A 157 -6.35 5.49 -7.21
CA VAL A 157 -5.24 6.31 -6.71
C VAL A 157 -5.05 5.96 -5.24
N ASN A 158 -3.86 5.48 -4.90
CA ASN A 158 -3.56 5.03 -3.54
C ASN A 158 -2.23 5.60 -3.08
N ALA A 159 -2.15 5.99 -1.81
CA ALA A 159 -0.90 6.30 -1.14
C ALA A 159 -0.48 5.14 -0.23
N THR A 160 0.82 4.93 -0.13
CA THR A 160 1.44 4.02 0.84
C THR A 160 2.56 4.79 1.52
N GLU A 161 2.42 5.02 2.82
CA GLU A 161 3.43 5.63 3.67
C GLU A 161 4.16 4.55 4.46
N GLU A 162 5.47 4.65 4.49
CA GLU A 162 6.33 3.72 5.24
C GLU A 162 7.24 4.53 6.17
N ALA A 163 7.29 4.16 7.47
CA ALA A 163 8.25 4.67 8.45
C ALA A 163 9.54 3.85 8.46
N VAL A 164 9.46 2.58 8.12
CA VAL A 164 10.54 1.60 8.21
C VAL A 164 10.75 0.95 6.86
N PRO A 165 11.96 0.87 6.36
CA PRO A 165 13.26 1.23 6.96
C PRO A 165 13.61 2.73 6.90
N THR A 166 12.82 3.52 6.24
CA THR A 166 13.01 4.98 6.10
C THR A 166 11.68 5.62 5.74
N ASP A 167 11.49 6.83 6.22
CA ASP A 167 10.32 7.64 5.90
C ASP A 167 10.20 7.85 4.39
N GLN A 168 9.14 7.32 3.80
CA GLN A 168 8.86 7.44 2.37
C GLN A 168 7.38 7.29 2.06
N ILE A 169 6.97 7.87 0.94
CA ILE A 169 5.63 7.74 0.37
C ILE A 169 5.72 7.24 -1.07
N ALA A 170 4.76 6.40 -1.44
CA ALA A 170 4.47 6.07 -2.83
C ALA A 170 3.00 6.42 -3.14
N ILE A 171 2.77 7.14 -4.23
CA ILE A 171 1.43 7.36 -4.80
C ILE A 171 1.36 6.58 -6.09
N GLU A 172 0.35 5.72 -6.20
CA GLU A 172 0.19 4.79 -7.31
C GLU A 172 -1.16 5.02 -7.99
N VAL A 173 -1.12 5.31 -9.31
CA VAL A 173 -2.29 5.48 -10.16
C VAL A 173 -2.39 4.27 -11.08
N ASN A 174 -3.51 3.54 -11.03
CA ASN A 174 -3.71 2.36 -11.85
C ASN A 174 -5.05 2.41 -12.55
N PHE A 175 -5.06 2.09 -13.85
CA PHE A 175 -6.26 1.96 -14.65
C PHE A 175 -6.03 1.09 -15.88
N ASP A 176 -7.12 0.64 -16.46
CA ASP A 176 -7.15 -0.08 -17.73
C ASP A 176 -7.80 0.79 -18.81
N THR A 177 -7.23 0.80 -20.00
CA THR A 177 -7.74 1.56 -21.16
C THR A 177 -7.57 0.77 -22.45
N ALA A 178 -8.13 1.27 -23.55
CA ALA A 178 -7.83 0.76 -24.88
C ALA A 178 -6.38 1.11 -25.28
N PRO A 179 -5.61 0.23 -25.95
CA PRO A 179 -4.22 0.48 -26.30
C PRO A 179 -3.99 1.80 -27.04
N PHE A 180 -4.87 2.16 -27.95
CA PHE A 180 -4.75 3.40 -28.74
C PHE A 180 -5.00 4.68 -27.95
N MET A 181 -5.53 4.59 -26.73
CA MET A 181 -5.77 5.70 -25.82
C MET A 181 -4.69 5.84 -24.74
N ALA A 182 -3.76 4.90 -24.64
CA ALA A 182 -2.82 4.81 -23.52
C ALA A 182 -2.01 6.09 -23.32
N ASP A 183 -1.46 6.64 -24.41
CA ASP A 183 -0.64 7.86 -24.35
C ASP A 183 -1.46 9.08 -23.96
N GLU A 184 -2.66 9.27 -24.53
CA GLU A 184 -3.57 10.36 -24.15
C GLU A 184 -3.95 10.29 -22.68
N MET A 185 -4.23 9.09 -22.16
CA MET A 185 -4.57 8.91 -20.75
C MET A 185 -3.39 9.20 -19.82
N LEU A 186 -2.17 8.84 -20.21
CA LEU A 186 -0.95 9.19 -19.46
C LEU A 186 -0.71 10.71 -19.41
N GLU A 187 -0.95 11.42 -20.53
CA GLU A 187 -0.85 12.88 -20.57
C GLU A 187 -1.88 13.53 -19.60
N ILE A 188 -3.10 13.01 -19.55
CA ILE A 188 -4.13 13.48 -18.60
C ILE A 188 -3.68 13.22 -17.15
N VAL A 189 -3.15 12.02 -16.87
CA VAL A 189 -2.63 11.69 -15.53
C VAL A 189 -1.59 12.70 -15.09
N GLN A 190 -0.60 13.01 -15.95
CA GLN A 190 0.46 13.97 -15.64
C GLN A 190 -0.10 15.39 -15.47
N LYS A 191 -0.98 15.82 -16.36
CA LYS A 191 -1.57 17.17 -16.34
C LYS A 191 -2.35 17.42 -15.05
N GLU A 192 -3.19 16.48 -14.61
CA GLU A 192 -4.00 16.64 -13.41
C GLU A 192 -3.16 16.70 -12.13
N ILE A 193 -2.11 15.89 -12.04
CA ILE A 193 -1.22 15.94 -10.88
C ILE A 193 -0.39 17.22 -10.86
N ASP A 194 0.11 17.67 -12.02
CA ASP A 194 0.86 18.92 -12.15
C ASP A 194 -0.01 20.14 -11.80
N ASP A 195 -1.28 20.14 -12.24
CA ASP A 195 -2.24 21.20 -11.90
C ASP A 195 -2.51 21.22 -10.40
N LEU A 196 -2.77 20.06 -9.79
CA LEU A 196 -3.03 19.96 -8.36
C LEU A 196 -1.81 20.40 -7.53
N VAL A 197 -0.61 20.07 -7.96
CA VAL A 197 0.65 20.48 -7.29
C VAL A 197 0.87 21.99 -7.43
N LYS A 198 0.61 22.55 -8.61
CA LYS A 198 0.88 23.96 -8.91
C LYS A 198 -0.16 24.91 -8.32
N ASN A 199 -1.44 24.59 -8.47
CA ASN A 199 -2.55 25.48 -8.17
C ASN A 199 -3.27 25.13 -6.88
N GLY A 200 -3.01 23.93 -6.33
CA GLY A 200 -3.73 23.40 -5.18
C GLY A 200 -5.14 22.91 -5.54
N PRO A 201 -5.84 22.35 -4.57
CA PRO A 201 -7.24 21.97 -4.72
C PRO A 201 -8.16 23.20 -4.65
N SER A 202 -9.26 23.17 -5.39
CA SER A 202 -10.33 24.16 -5.27
C SER A 202 -11.06 24.03 -3.92
N SER A 203 -11.77 25.10 -3.52
CA SER A 203 -12.59 25.08 -2.29
C SER A 203 -13.61 23.95 -2.30
N SER A 204 -14.24 23.68 -3.44
CA SER A 204 -15.23 22.61 -3.57
C SER A 204 -14.63 21.21 -3.44
N GLU A 205 -13.42 21.00 -3.94
CA GLU A 205 -12.68 19.72 -3.78
C GLU A 205 -12.31 19.49 -2.32
N LEU A 206 -11.86 20.52 -1.62
CA LEU A 206 -11.59 20.46 -0.17
C LEU A 206 -12.83 20.15 0.65
N GLU A 207 -13.94 20.84 0.39
CA GLU A 207 -15.21 20.59 1.07
C GLU A 207 -15.72 19.16 0.82
N ASN A 208 -15.58 18.64 -0.40
CA ASN A 208 -15.95 17.26 -0.74
C ASN A 208 -15.08 16.25 0.02
N ALA A 209 -13.76 16.47 0.03
CA ALA A 209 -12.82 15.63 0.78
C ALA A 209 -13.14 15.64 2.28
N GLN A 210 -13.36 16.82 2.88
CA GLN A 210 -13.72 16.94 4.29
C GLN A 210 -15.04 16.20 4.62
N ARG A 211 -16.07 16.36 3.79
CA ARG A 211 -17.34 15.63 3.97
C ARG A 211 -17.16 14.13 3.89
N TYR A 212 -16.37 13.65 2.92
CA TYR A 212 -16.08 12.25 2.75
C TYR A 212 -15.36 11.67 3.98
N PHE A 213 -14.25 12.29 4.41
CA PHE A 213 -13.45 11.78 5.54
C PHE A 213 -14.20 11.90 6.87
N ASN A 214 -14.99 12.95 7.08
CA ASN A 214 -15.85 13.06 8.25
C ASN A 214 -16.91 11.94 8.31
N LYS A 215 -17.50 11.59 7.17
CA LYS A 215 -18.43 10.45 7.08
C LYS A 215 -17.72 9.13 7.36
N LEU A 216 -16.56 8.92 6.74
CA LEU A 216 -15.76 7.72 6.91
C LEU A 216 -15.34 7.52 8.38
N TYR A 217 -14.83 8.59 9.01
CA TYR A 217 -14.48 8.58 10.43
C TYR A 217 -15.66 8.17 11.31
N LYS A 218 -16.82 8.85 11.17
CA LYS A 218 -18.02 8.54 11.95
C LYS A 218 -18.50 7.08 11.78
N THR A 219 -18.29 6.51 10.60
CA THR A 219 -18.66 5.11 10.34
C THR A 219 -17.65 4.15 10.97
N ASN A 220 -16.37 4.47 10.88
CA ASN A 220 -15.30 3.54 11.24
C ASN A 220 -15.03 3.48 12.75
N ILE A 221 -15.17 4.60 13.49
CA ILE A 221 -14.89 4.62 14.94
C ILE A 221 -15.75 3.66 15.77
N SER A 222 -16.85 3.18 15.21
CA SER A 222 -17.71 2.15 15.85
C SER A 222 -17.27 0.72 15.55
N THR A 223 -16.19 0.52 14.79
CA THR A 223 -15.71 -0.82 14.39
C THR A 223 -14.41 -1.17 15.11
N ASN A 224 -14.26 -2.45 15.47
CA ASN A 224 -13.01 -2.93 16.07
C ASN A 224 -11.81 -2.78 15.13
N ALA A 225 -12.02 -2.97 13.81
CA ALA A 225 -10.98 -2.84 12.80
C ALA A 225 -10.32 -1.46 12.83
N TYR A 226 -11.09 -0.39 12.96
CA TYR A 226 -10.55 0.98 13.07
C TYR A 226 -9.52 1.09 14.20
N TRP A 227 -9.85 0.59 15.40
CA TRP A 227 -8.99 0.67 16.57
C TRP A 227 -7.78 -0.28 16.54
N GLN A 228 -7.81 -1.30 15.68
CA GLN A 228 -6.66 -2.17 15.45
C GLN A 228 -5.64 -1.57 14.46
N GLU A 229 -6.12 -0.73 13.53
CA GLU A 229 -5.31 -0.14 12.45
C GLU A 229 -4.77 1.26 12.79
N THR A 230 -5.31 1.89 13.83
CA THR A 230 -4.91 3.24 14.27
C THR A 230 -3.78 3.18 15.28
#